data_45f4a8516133e769c1343bf8fa8e9c0b
#
_entry.id   45f4a8516133e769c1343bf8fa8e9c0b
#
_cell.length_a   1.000
_cell.length_b   1.000
_cell.length_c   1.000
_cell.angle_alpha   90.00
_cell.angle_beta   90.00
_cell.angle_gamma   90.00
#
_symmetry.space_group_name_H-M   'P 1'
#
loop_
_entity.id
_entity.type
_entity.pdbx_description
1 polymer ?
#
loop_
_entity_poly.entity_id
_entity_poly.type
_entity_poly.pdbx_seq_one_letter_code
_entity_poly.pdbx_strand_id
1 'polypeptide(L)'
;MNITLTSTRLFRGIDTAQLQPLLQCLGAVRKRYARGETILAAGAPTEQLGMVLSGMAMIGHDDIWGNHSLLGHVTPGEVFAEPYACIPGEPLRISVTAAEDTEVLFLNVGKVLTTCTNACPFHALLISNLLAVCAEKNLLLSQRILHTAPKGIRARLLSYFSACVQRTGRYSFDIPYNQLSFAS
;
A
#
# COMPACT_ATOMS: atom_id res chain seq x y z
N MET A 1 -3.45 7.50 -16.64
CA MET A 1 -4.30 6.32 -16.97
C MET A 1 -5.24 6.11 -15.79
N ASN A 2 -6.55 6.34 -15.95
CA ASN A 2 -7.49 6.14 -14.85
C ASN A 2 -7.75 4.65 -14.66
N ILE A 3 -7.49 4.14 -13.46
CA ILE A 3 -7.74 2.75 -13.14
C ILE A 3 -9.24 2.48 -12.95
N THR A 4 -9.71 1.32 -13.41
CA THR A 4 -11.07 0.85 -13.11
C THR A 4 -11.06 0.23 -11.72
N LEU A 5 -11.84 0.76 -10.77
CA LEU A 5 -11.83 0.30 -9.37
C LEU A 5 -12.08 -1.21 -9.23
N THR A 6 -12.99 -1.78 -10.04
CA THR A 6 -13.31 -3.21 -10.02
C THR A 6 -12.14 -4.12 -10.44
N SER A 7 -11.13 -3.57 -11.13
CA SER A 7 -9.92 -4.33 -11.47
C SER A 7 -8.86 -4.32 -10.35
N THR A 8 -9.07 -3.51 -9.30
CA THR A 8 -8.13 -3.43 -8.18
C THR A 8 -8.32 -4.61 -7.23
N ARG A 9 -7.27 -4.94 -6.47
CA ARG A 9 -7.31 -6.04 -5.49
C ARG A 9 -8.38 -5.83 -4.43
N LEU A 10 -8.54 -4.59 -3.95
CA LEU A 10 -9.49 -4.26 -2.90
C LEU A 10 -10.96 -4.44 -3.34
N PHE A 11 -11.30 -4.10 -4.57
CA PHE A 11 -12.67 -4.19 -5.11
C PHE A 11 -12.88 -5.42 -6.01
N ARG A 12 -11.97 -6.37 -5.96
CA ARG A 12 -12.06 -7.61 -6.77
C ARG A 12 -13.35 -8.37 -6.47
N GLY A 13 -14.08 -8.74 -7.52
CA GLY A 13 -15.33 -9.49 -7.41
C GLY A 13 -16.57 -8.66 -7.04
N ILE A 14 -16.43 -7.33 -6.97
CA ILE A 14 -17.55 -6.41 -6.75
C ILE A 14 -18.02 -5.88 -8.10
N ASP A 15 -19.30 -6.04 -8.38
CA ASP A 15 -19.89 -5.59 -9.64
C ASP A 15 -19.93 -4.05 -9.75
N THR A 16 -19.79 -3.55 -10.98
CA THR A 16 -19.78 -2.10 -11.24
C THR A 16 -21.08 -1.41 -10.78
N ALA A 17 -22.23 -2.09 -10.91
CA ALA A 17 -23.51 -1.56 -10.44
C ALA A 17 -23.58 -1.36 -8.92
N GLN A 18 -22.82 -2.14 -8.18
CA GLN A 18 -22.79 -2.15 -6.72
C GLN A 18 -21.69 -1.26 -6.14
N LEU A 19 -20.73 -0.87 -6.96
CA LEU A 19 -19.59 -0.07 -6.55
C LEU A 19 -20.01 1.30 -6.01
N GLN A 20 -20.90 1.99 -6.68
CA GLN A 20 -21.34 3.34 -6.26
C GLN A 20 -22.06 3.34 -4.91
N PRO A 21 -23.08 2.47 -4.67
CA PRO A 21 -23.69 2.36 -3.34
C PRO A 21 -22.68 1.98 -2.25
N LEU A 22 -21.73 1.08 -2.56
CA LEU A 22 -20.68 0.68 -1.63
C LEU A 22 -19.78 1.86 -1.26
N LEU A 23 -19.28 2.62 -2.24
CA LEU A 23 -18.44 3.79 -2.00
C LEU A 23 -19.14 4.85 -1.14
N GLN A 24 -20.44 5.07 -1.34
CA GLN A 24 -21.24 5.97 -0.51
C GLN A 24 -21.33 5.44 0.92
N CYS A 25 -21.60 4.15 1.10
CA CYS A 25 -21.67 3.52 2.42
C CYS A 25 -20.34 3.65 3.17
N LEU A 26 -19.22 3.49 2.48
CA LEU A 26 -17.87 3.59 3.04
C LEU A 26 -17.43 5.04 3.31
N GLY A 27 -18.24 6.04 2.93
CA GLY A 27 -17.85 7.44 3.02
C GLY A 27 -16.62 7.76 2.17
N ALA A 28 -16.58 7.19 0.97
CA ALA A 28 -15.47 7.36 0.05
C ALA A 28 -15.33 8.82 -0.40
N VAL A 29 -14.10 9.36 -0.31
CA VAL A 29 -13.78 10.73 -0.71
C VAL A 29 -12.61 10.71 -1.66
N ARG A 30 -12.73 11.39 -2.81
CA ARG A 30 -11.63 11.59 -3.75
C ARG A 30 -10.95 12.91 -3.48
N LYS A 31 -9.61 12.90 -3.47
CA LYS A 31 -8.80 14.11 -3.35
C LYS A 31 -7.67 14.10 -4.38
N ARG A 32 -7.28 15.27 -4.83
CA ARG A 32 -6.15 15.48 -5.73
C ARG A 32 -5.05 16.21 -5.02
N TYR A 33 -3.82 15.83 -5.32
CA TYR A 33 -2.61 16.37 -4.74
C TYR A 33 -1.63 16.69 -5.85
N ALA A 34 -1.06 17.88 -5.80
CA ALA A 34 0.02 18.26 -6.69
C ALA A 34 1.33 17.54 -6.31
N ARG A 35 2.24 17.44 -7.25
CA ARG A 35 3.58 16.87 -7.00
C ARG A 35 4.25 17.55 -5.80
N GLY A 36 4.76 16.73 -4.87
CA GLY A 36 5.42 17.17 -3.63
C GLY A 36 4.45 17.48 -2.49
N GLU A 37 3.13 17.46 -2.71
CA GLU A 37 2.15 17.73 -1.66
C GLU A 37 2.03 16.55 -0.69
N THR A 38 1.92 16.85 0.59
CA THR A 38 1.74 15.83 1.64
C THR A 38 0.30 15.31 1.62
N ILE A 39 0.14 14.02 1.42
CA ILE A 39 -1.14 13.31 1.45
C ILE A 39 -1.52 12.94 2.88
N LEU A 40 -0.56 12.36 3.64
CA LEU A 40 -0.67 12.05 5.06
C LEU A 40 0.63 12.42 5.75
N ALA A 41 0.54 13.14 6.87
CA ALA A 41 1.69 13.53 7.67
C ALA A 41 1.92 12.57 8.84
N ALA A 42 3.17 12.27 9.15
CA ALA A 42 3.55 11.52 10.34
C ALA A 42 3.07 12.23 11.62
N GLY A 43 2.79 11.45 12.67
CA GLY A 43 2.36 11.94 13.97
C GLY A 43 0.85 12.06 14.18
N ALA A 44 0.05 12.17 13.13
CA ALA A 44 -1.40 12.19 13.22
C ALA A 44 -2.00 10.77 13.11
N PRO A 45 -3.05 10.42 13.86
CA PRO A 45 -3.80 9.19 13.62
C PRO A 45 -4.63 9.30 12.35
N THR A 46 -4.96 8.17 11.74
CA THR A 46 -5.87 8.13 10.58
C THR A 46 -6.90 7.02 10.75
N GLU A 47 -8.15 7.32 10.41
CA GLU A 47 -9.22 6.32 10.29
C GLU A 47 -9.48 5.92 8.84
N GLN A 48 -8.71 6.49 7.91
CA GLN A 48 -8.90 6.29 6.49
C GLN A 48 -7.69 5.60 5.88
N LEU A 49 -7.94 4.56 5.09
CA LEU A 49 -6.97 4.07 4.14
C LEU A 49 -7.07 4.88 2.84
N GLY A 50 -5.95 5.07 2.16
CA GLY A 50 -5.90 5.68 0.84
C GLY A 50 -5.67 4.65 -0.25
N MET A 51 -6.26 4.85 -1.43
CA MET A 51 -5.95 4.11 -2.66
C MET A 51 -5.55 5.11 -3.74
N VAL A 52 -4.44 4.90 -4.39
CA VAL A 52 -4.03 5.73 -5.54
C VAL A 52 -4.90 5.37 -6.74
N LEU A 53 -5.56 6.38 -7.35
CA LEU A 53 -6.36 6.22 -8.57
C LEU A 53 -5.56 6.56 -9.82
N SER A 54 -4.72 7.59 -9.74
CA SER A 54 -3.79 8.01 -10.79
C SER A 54 -2.57 8.68 -10.16
N GLY A 55 -1.47 8.74 -10.88
CA GLY A 55 -0.21 9.26 -10.35
C GLY A 55 0.52 8.24 -9.49
N MET A 56 1.36 8.71 -8.57
CA MET A 56 2.17 7.88 -7.68
C MET A 56 2.38 8.59 -6.35
N ALA A 57 2.25 7.86 -5.24
CA ALA A 57 2.61 8.33 -3.91
C ALA A 57 3.89 7.66 -3.41
N MET A 58 4.66 8.38 -2.61
CA MET A 58 5.85 7.88 -1.90
C MET A 58 5.56 7.77 -0.43
N ILE A 59 6.00 6.67 0.18
CA ILE A 59 5.97 6.46 1.63
C ILE A 59 7.38 6.68 2.16
N GLY A 60 7.54 7.65 3.04
CA GLY A 60 8.79 8.00 3.67
C GLY A 60 8.71 8.02 5.19
N HIS A 61 9.86 8.03 5.82
CA HIS A 61 10.03 8.23 7.26
C HIS A 61 11.15 9.23 7.49
N ASP A 62 10.86 10.25 8.27
CA ASP A 62 11.85 11.22 8.71
C ASP A 62 12.24 10.90 10.15
N ASP A 63 13.55 10.76 10.40
CA ASP A 63 14.05 10.60 11.75
C ASP A 63 14.23 11.94 12.47
N ILE A 64 14.51 11.89 13.77
CA ILE A 64 14.72 13.09 14.61
C ILE A 64 15.96 13.90 14.23
N TRP A 65 16.87 13.37 13.43
CA TRP A 65 18.06 14.03 12.91
C TRP A 65 17.85 14.63 11.52
N GLY A 66 16.64 14.50 10.94
CA GLY A 66 16.29 15.02 9.62
C GLY A 66 16.71 14.13 8.45
N ASN A 67 17.10 12.86 8.70
CA ASN A 67 17.35 11.92 7.62
C ASN A 67 16.02 11.43 7.06
N HIS A 68 15.88 11.50 5.74
CA HIS A 68 14.71 11.00 5.02
C HIS A 68 14.96 9.60 4.48
N SER A 69 14.12 8.64 4.86
CA SER A 69 14.18 7.26 4.37
C SER A 69 12.97 6.95 3.50
N LEU A 70 13.20 6.58 2.25
CA LEU A 70 12.15 6.12 1.35
C LEU A 70 11.84 4.65 1.65
N LEU A 71 10.62 4.36 2.10
CA LEU A 71 10.17 3.01 2.42
C LEU A 71 9.52 2.30 1.24
N GLY A 72 8.92 3.05 0.31
CA GLY A 72 8.30 2.47 -0.88
C GLY A 72 7.47 3.46 -1.68
N HIS A 73 6.91 2.96 -2.76
CA HIS A 73 5.98 3.67 -3.64
C HIS A 73 4.62 2.98 -3.62
N VAL A 74 3.58 3.77 -3.94
CA VAL A 74 2.21 3.29 -4.11
C VAL A 74 1.74 3.72 -5.49
N THR A 75 1.41 2.75 -6.32
CA THR A 75 0.98 2.94 -7.71
C THR A 75 -0.54 2.80 -7.84
N PRO A 76 -1.15 3.18 -8.99
CA PRO A 76 -2.59 3.09 -9.17
C PRO A 76 -3.15 1.71 -8.87
N GLY A 77 -4.21 1.67 -8.04
CA GLY A 77 -4.87 0.45 -7.56
C GLY A 77 -4.30 -0.13 -6.26
N GLU A 78 -3.20 0.40 -5.78
CA GLU A 78 -2.63 0.00 -4.49
C GLU A 78 -3.17 0.88 -3.36
N VAL A 79 -3.21 0.30 -2.16
CA VAL A 79 -3.65 0.99 -0.94
C VAL A 79 -2.46 1.33 -0.04
N PHE A 80 -2.65 2.33 0.82
CA PHE A 80 -1.68 2.74 1.85
C PHE A 80 -2.39 3.15 3.13
N ALA A 81 -1.62 3.20 4.23
CA ALA A 81 -2.06 3.54 5.58
C ALA A 81 -3.12 2.61 6.18
N GLU A 82 -3.44 1.48 5.54
CA GLU A 82 -4.40 0.49 6.05
C GLU A 82 -4.03 -0.06 7.44
N PRO A 83 -2.76 -0.34 7.79
CA PRO A 83 -2.43 -0.84 9.12
C PRO A 83 -2.78 0.17 10.21
N TYR A 84 -2.50 1.45 9.98
CA TYR A 84 -2.80 2.53 10.93
C TYR A 84 -4.30 2.77 11.04
N ALA A 85 -5.00 2.76 9.92
CA ALA A 85 -6.45 2.96 9.90
C ALA A 85 -7.21 1.80 10.58
N CYS A 86 -6.64 0.59 10.63
CA CYS A 86 -7.22 -0.57 11.31
C CYS A 86 -6.96 -0.59 12.83
N ILE A 87 -6.02 0.24 13.33
CA ILE A 87 -5.67 0.32 14.76
C ILE A 87 -6.08 1.69 15.28
N PRO A 88 -7.22 1.83 15.98
CA PRO A 88 -7.68 3.12 16.45
C PRO A 88 -6.66 3.84 17.32
N GLY A 89 -6.40 5.11 17.01
CA GLY A 89 -5.51 5.97 17.80
C GLY A 89 -4.01 5.77 17.53
N GLU A 90 -3.60 4.78 16.72
CA GLU A 90 -2.17 4.61 16.38
C GLU A 90 -1.72 5.77 15.48
N PRO A 91 -0.72 6.58 15.90
CA PRO A 91 -0.20 7.66 15.08
C PRO A 91 0.62 7.13 13.91
N LEU A 92 0.51 7.79 12.77
CA LEU A 92 1.35 7.50 11.60
C LEU A 92 2.83 7.69 11.93
N ARG A 93 3.63 6.68 11.69
CA ARG A 93 5.11 6.75 11.78
C ARG A 93 5.76 7.02 10.43
N ILE A 94 4.93 7.25 9.42
CA ILE A 94 5.32 7.48 8.04
C ILE A 94 4.63 8.74 7.52
N SER A 95 5.24 9.39 6.56
CA SER A 95 4.61 10.42 5.73
C SER A 95 4.33 9.84 4.35
N VAL A 96 3.21 10.25 3.76
CA VAL A 96 2.86 9.89 2.37
C VAL A 96 2.80 11.18 1.57
N THR A 97 3.59 11.27 0.50
CA THR A 97 3.70 12.45 -0.37
C THR A 97 3.41 12.07 -1.82
N ALA A 98 2.85 12.99 -2.58
CA ALA A 98 2.62 12.82 -4.01
C ALA A 98 3.94 12.95 -4.78
N ALA A 99 4.37 11.87 -5.46
CA ALA A 99 5.58 11.89 -6.30
C ALA A 99 5.36 12.65 -7.62
N GLU A 100 4.14 12.69 -8.07
CA GLU A 100 3.62 13.42 -9.24
C GLU A 100 2.18 13.84 -8.93
N ASP A 101 1.49 14.53 -9.86
CA ASP A 101 0.08 14.86 -9.68
C ASP A 101 -0.74 13.59 -9.48
N THR A 102 -1.31 13.45 -8.28
CA THR A 102 -1.86 12.19 -7.80
C THR A 102 -3.31 12.35 -7.35
N GLU A 103 -4.17 11.45 -7.79
CA GLU A 103 -5.55 11.35 -7.29
C GLU A 103 -5.67 10.14 -6.35
N VAL A 104 -6.24 10.38 -5.16
CA VAL A 104 -6.40 9.38 -4.10
C VAL A 104 -7.87 9.24 -3.73
N LEU A 105 -8.32 8.00 -3.58
CA LEU A 105 -9.59 7.61 -2.97
C LEU A 105 -9.34 7.23 -1.52
N PHE A 106 -9.97 7.96 -0.58
CA PHE A 106 -9.98 7.65 0.84
C PHE A 106 -11.22 6.86 1.21
N LEU A 107 -11.06 5.82 2.03
CA LEU A 107 -12.14 4.97 2.55
C LEU A 107 -12.02 4.92 4.07
N ASN A 108 -13.13 5.14 4.78
CA ASN A 108 -13.16 5.01 6.24
C ASN A 108 -13.15 3.53 6.64
N VAL A 109 -12.09 3.09 7.32
CA VAL A 109 -11.90 1.68 7.71
C VAL A 109 -12.91 1.24 8.76
N GLY A 110 -13.33 2.11 9.66
CA GLY A 110 -14.40 1.79 10.62
C GLY A 110 -15.68 1.37 9.90
N LYS A 111 -16.03 2.04 8.81
CA LYS A 111 -17.18 1.67 7.97
C LYS A 111 -16.95 0.43 7.13
N VAL A 112 -15.69 0.12 6.78
CA VAL A 112 -15.33 -1.15 6.10
C VAL A 112 -15.52 -2.33 7.04
N LEU A 113 -15.08 -2.20 8.31
CA LEU A 113 -15.06 -3.29 9.29
C LEU A 113 -16.41 -3.51 9.98
N THR A 114 -17.28 -2.49 10.02
CA THR A 114 -18.62 -2.62 10.63
C THR A 114 -19.60 -3.20 9.62
N THR A 115 -20.37 -4.20 10.03
CA THR A 115 -21.49 -4.71 9.25
C THR A 115 -22.52 -3.59 9.06
N CYS A 116 -22.79 -3.28 7.80
CA CYS A 116 -23.83 -2.35 7.42
C CYS A 116 -25.20 -2.88 7.92
N THR A 117 -26.03 -2.02 8.50
CA THR A 117 -27.42 -2.34 8.91
C THR A 117 -28.27 -2.85 7.73
N ASN A 118 -27.85 -2.57 6.50
CA ASN A 118 -28.49 -2.99 5.25
C ASN A 118 -28.02 -4.35 4.73
N ALA A 119 -27.26 -5.13 5.53
CA ALA A 119 -26.74 -6.47 5.16
C ALA A 119 -26.14 -6.53 3.74
N CYS A 120 -25.33 -5.53 3.38
CA CYS A 120 -24.68 -5.47 2.07
C CYS A 120 -23.78 -6.70 1.86
N PRO A 121 -24.06 -7.59 0.90
CA PRO A 121 -23.28 -8.81 0.70
C PRO A 121 -21.81 -8.53 0.31
N PHE A 122 -21.52 -7.31 -0.13
CA PHE A 122 -20.19 -6.90 -0.58
C PHE A 122 -19.24 -6.44 0.52
N HIS A 123 -19.76 -6.12 1.73
CA HIS A 123 -18.90 -5.79 2.86
C HIS A 123 -18.01 -6.97 3.26
N ALA A 124 -18.57 -8.17 3.33
CA ALA A 124 -17.79 -9.38 3.64
C ALA A 124 -16.68 -9.63 2.60
N LEU A 125 -17.01 -9.43 1.32
CA LEU A 125 -16.03 -9.57 0.23
C LEU A 125 -14.95 -8.49 0.31
N LEU A 126 -15.32 -7.24 0.59
CA LEU A 126 -14.37 -6.14 0.74
C LEU A 126 -13.42 -6.38 1.93
N ILE A 127 -13.93 -6.85 3.07
CA ILE A 127 -13.13 -7.21 4.24
C ILE A 127 -12.16 -8.34 3.89
N SER A 128 -12.64 -9.39 3.20
CA SER A 128 -11.79 -10.49 2.73
C SER A 128 -10.69 -10.00 1.80
N ASN A 129 -11.02 -9.12 0.86
CA ASN A 129 -10.04 -8.52 -0.05
C ASN A 129 -9.02 -7.65 0.69
N LEU A 130 -9.46 -6.83 1.68
CA LEU A 130 -8.57 -6.02 2.50
C LEU A 130 -7.62 -6.91 3.31
N LEU A 131 -8.12 -7.99 3.92
CA LEU A 131 -7.29 -8.96 4.64
C LEU A 131 -6.24 -9.60 3.71
N ALA A 132 -6.64 -9.97 2.49
CA ALA A 132 -5.71 -10.53 1.50
C ALA A 132 -4.62 -9.53 1.12
N VAL A 133 -4.97 -8.25 0.92
CA VAL A 133 -3.99 -7.18 0.64
C VAL A 133 -3.02 -7.00 1.81
N CYS A 134 -3.50 -6.97 3.04
CA CYS A 134 -2.66 -6.86 4.24
C CYS A 134 -1.73 -8.08 4.38
N ALA A 135 -2.25 -9.30 4.14
CA ALA A 135 -1.46 -10.53 4.20
C ALA A 135 -0.36 -10.55 3.13
N GLU A 136 -0.65 -10.14 1.89
CA GLU A 136 0.34 -10.03 0.82
C GLU A 136 1.46 -9.04 1.17
N LYS A 137 1.11 -7.86 1.71
CA LYS A 137 2.10 -6.87 2.16
C LYS A 137 2.97 -7.41 3.30
N ASN A 138 2.37 -8.13 4.25
CA ASN A 138 3.11 -8.78 5.34
C ASN A 138 4.10 -9.82 4.80
N LEU A 139 3.71 -10.64 3.83
CA LEU A 139 4.61 -11.59 3.17
C LEU A 139 5.77 -10.89 2.47
N LEU A 140 5.51 -9.79 1.77
CA LEU A 140 6.55 -8.99 1.11
C LEU A 140 7.54 -8.39 2.13
N LEU A 141 7.04 -7.87 3.25
CA LEU A 141 7.88 -7.37 4.34
C LEU A 141 8.72 -8.48 4.97
N SER A 142 8.13 -9.66 5.21
CA SER A 142 8.84 -10.83 5.72
C SER A 142 9.95 -11.27 4.77
N GLN A 143 9.71 -11.28 3.47
CA GLN A 143 10.73 -11.59 2.46
C GLN A 143 11.86 -10.55 2.47
N ARG A 144 11.54 -9.24 2.56
CA ARG A 144 12.56 -8.19 2.70
C ARG A 144 13.44 -8.42 3.92
N ILE A 145 12.84 -8.73 5.08
CA ILE A 145 13.59 -9.02 6.31
C ILE A 145 14.53 -10.23 6.11
N LEU A 146 14.04 -11.31 5.50
CA LEU A 146 14.86 -12.49 5.20
C LEU A 146 16.09 -12.16 4.34
N HIS A 147 15.94 -11.24 3.36
CA HIS A 147 17.05 -10.85 2.48
C HIS A 147 18.00 -9.84 3.12
N THR A 148 17.52 -9.01 4.05
CA THR A 148 18.32 -7.98 4.73
C THR A 148 18.94 -8.45 6.05
N ALA A 149 18.42 -9.50 6.66
CA ALA A 149 18.92 -10.05 7.94
C ALA A 149 20.38 -10.57 7.91
N PRO A 150 20.91 -11.17 6.82
CA PRO A 150 22.28 -11.65 6.83
C PRO A 150 23.29 -10.50 7.00
N LYS A 151 24.36 -10.77 7.83
CA LYS A 151 25.37 -9.79 8.21
C LYS A 151 26.39 -9.58 7.10
N GLY A 152 26.18 -9.11 6.00
CA GLY A 152 27.18 -8.84 4.98
C GLY A 152 26.59 -8.80 3.57
N ILE A 153 27.12 -7.95 2.74
CA ILE A 153 26.64 -7.71 1.37
C ILE A 153 26.57 -9.01 0.56
N ARG A 154 27.64 -9.83 0.63
CA ARG A 154 27.68 -11.11 -0.09
C ARG A 154 26.54 -12.05 0.32
N ALA A 155 26.28 -12.17 1.63
CA ALA A 155 25.22 -13.05 2.15
C ALA A 155 23.83 -12.53 1.76
N ARG A 156 23.61 -11.22 1.77
CA ARG A 156 22.36 -10.58 1.32
C ARG A 156 22.10 -10.81 -0.17
N LEU A 157 23.14 -10.65 -1.02
CA LEU A 157 23.06 -10.91 -2.45
C LEU A 157 22.75 -12.38 -2.74
N LEU A 158 23.43 -13.31 -2.06
CA LEU A 158 23.17 -14.74 -2.23
C LEU A 158 21.74 -15.13 -1.78
N SER A 159 21.26 -14.57 -0.68
CA SER A 159 19.87 -14.75 -0.24
C SER A 159 18.86 -14.27 -1.28
N TYR A 160 19.08 -13.07 -1.83
CA TYR A 160 18.24 -12.51 -2.89
C TYR A 160 18.26 -13.37 -4.16
N PHE A 161 19.45 -13.77 -4.63
CA PHE A 161 19.58 -14.60 -5.82
C PHE A 161 18.97 -15.99 -5.65
N SER A 162 19.13 -16.61 -4.47
CA SER A 162 18.48 -17.88 -4.15
C SER A 162 16.96 -17.77 -4.26
N ALA A 163 16.36 -16.70 -3.73
CA ALA A 163 14.93 -16.46 -3.82
C ALA A 163 14.48 -16.22 -5.27
N CYS A 164 15.28 -15.51 -6.09
CA CYS A 164 15.00 -15.33 -7.51
C CYS A 164 14.99 -16.68 -8.25
N VAL A 165 15.99 -17.53 -8.00
CA VAL A 165 16.06 -18.89 -8.59
C VAL A 165 14.86 -19.74 -8.17
N GLN A 166 14.51 -19.75 -6.87
CA GLN A 166 13.36 -20.50 -6.37
C GLN A 166 12.04 -20.06 -7.00
N ARG A 167 11.88 -18.74 -7.20
CA ARG A 167 10.65 -18.17 -7.79
C ARG A 167 10.54 -18.40 -9.28
N THR A 168 11.65 -18.30 -10.04
CA THR A 168 11.67 -18.35 -11.50
C THR A 168 12.03 -19.72 -12.06
N GLY A 169 12.63 -20.60 -11.27
CA GLY A 169 13.23 -21.86 -11.73
C GLY A 169 14.42 -21.68 -12.66
N ARG A 170 14.95 -20.46 -12.79
CA ARG A 170 16.04 -20.11 -13.73
C ARG A 170 17.25 -19.59 -12.99
N TYR A 171 18.44 -19.97 -13.43
CA TYR A 171 19.72 -19.47 -12.91
C TYR A 171 20.20 -18.18 -13.59
N SER A 172 19.51 -17.73 -14.64
CA SER A 172 19.77 -16.46 -15.34
C SER A 172 18.51 -15.62 -15.30
N PHE A 173 18.61 -14.39 -14.80
CA PHE A 173 17.51 -13.44 -14.66
C PHE A 173 18.06 -12.01 -14.65
N ASP A 174 17.24 -11.06 -15.10
CA ASP A 174 17.56 -9.64 -15.06
C ASP A 174 17.29 -9.08 -13.65
N ILE A 175 18.23 -8.25 -13.19
CA ILE A 175 18.09 -7.54 -11.92
C ILE A 175 17.52 -6.15 -12.22
N PRO A 176 16.30 -5.82 -11.75
CA PRO A 176 15.64 -4.54 -12.08
C PRO A 176 16.23 -3.32 -11.35
N TYR A 177 17.37 -3.50 -10.66
CA TYR A 177 18.00 -2.45 -9.86
C TYR A 177 19.33 -2.03 -10.47
N ASN A 178 19.59 -0.71 -10.48
CA ASN A 178 20.92 -0.17 -10.75
C ASN A 178 21.79 -0.24 -9.46
N GLN A 179 23.09 0.02 -9.60
CA GLN A 179 24.05 -0.06 -8.50
C GLN A 179 23.67 0.81 -7.28
N LEU A 180 22.97 1.93 -7.48
CA LEU A 180 22.55 2.84 -6.41
C LEU A 180 21.43 2.28 -5.53
N SER A 181 20.60 1.39 -6.08
CA SER A 181 19.47 0.79 -5.34
C SER A 181 19.88 -0.35 -4.40
N PHE A 182 21.13 -0.86 -4.50
CA PHE A 182 21.67 -1.87 -3.61
C PHE A 182 22.43 -1.30 -2.41
N ALA A 183 22.73 -0.01 -2.41
CA ALA A 183 23.54 0.66 -1.40
C ALA A 183 22.70 1.40 -0.33
N SER A 184 21.39 1.49 -0.53
CA SER A 184 20.45 2.15 0.39
C SER A 184 19.73 1.17 1.32
#